data_17326a978d204a84603654f56a4abf7b
#
_entry.id   17326a978d204a84603654f56a4abf7b
#
_cell.length_a   1.000
_cell.length_b   1.000
_cell.length_c   1.000
_cell.angle_alpha   90.00
_cell.angle_beta   90.00
_cell.angle_gamma   90.00
#
_symmetry.space_group_name_H-M   'P 1'
#
loop_
_entity.id
_entity.type
_entity.pdbx_description
1 polymer ?
#
loop_
_entity_poly.entity_id
_entity_poly.type
_entity_poly.pdbx_seq_one_letter_code
_entity_poly.pdbx_strand_id
1 'polypeptide(L)'
;MSSFVISNKSPCFADELSKMGHNVIFSDTVKAFPQPEQVHADMQILTINNTVFVLQECEKLKTLPYKENLIICKNKAGKKYPENILLNFLFFNNKLYGKVSAIDPTLYKYCVKNDIEIVNINQGYARCSTLILNNRTAVTADISIKNALEKDGAEVLLISSGDIKLEGYDYGFIGGASGKISDNTVVFFGNAEMHPCYSSIKELCLKNKIEIKILCKNMPLTDVGGIVKLF
;
A
#
# COMPACT_ATOMS: atom_id res chain seq x y z
N MET A 1 -13.92 5.50 -14.32
CA MET A 1 -12.56 6.08 -14.28
C MET A 1 -12.17 6.27 -12.83
N SER A 2 -11.11 5.60 -12.36
CA SER A 2 -10.62 5.74 -10.97
C SER A 2 -9.38 6.61 -10.94
N SER A 3 -9.16 7.29 -9.80
CA SER A 3 -7.95 8.09 -9.56
C SER A 3 -7.02 7.37 -8.58
N PHE A 4 -5.73 7.34 -8.89
CA PHE A 4 -4.72 6.66 -8.09
C PHE A 4 -3.54 7.57 -7.79
N VAL A 5 -3.00 7.44 -6.58
CA VAL A 5 -1.71 8.03 -6.21
C VAL A 5 -0.64 6.95 -6.31
N ILE A 6 0.45 7.27 -7.01
CA ILE A 6 1.64 6.41 -7.13
C ILE A 6 2.92 7.26 -7.01
N SER A 7 4.04 6.57 -6.86
CA SER A 7 5.38 7.20 -6.91
C SER A 7 5.71 7.72 -8.31
N ASN A 8 6.50 8.80 -8.36
CA ASN A 8 7.05 9.33 -9.61
C ASN A 8 8.39 8.69 -10.03
N LYS A 9 8.91 7.71 -9.29
CA LYS A 9 10.20 7.06 -9.57
C LYS A 9 10.25 6.32 -10.91
N SER A 10 9.10 5.82 -11.36
CA SER A 10 9.02 5.03 -12.59
C SER A 10 7.81 5.48 -13.42
N PRO A 11 7.97 6.53 -14.25
CA PRO A 11 6.88 7.10 -15.05
C PRO A 11 6.18 6.09 -15.96
N CYS A 12 6.89 5.05 -16.42
CA CYS A 12 6.30 3.99 -17.25
C CYS A 12 5.08 3.31 -16.62
N PHE A 13 5.06 3.14 -15.30
CA PHE A 13 3.91 2.56 -14.60
C PHE A 13 2.69 3.50 -14.66
N ALA A 14 2.94 4.82 -14.52
CA ALA A 14 1.90 5.83 -14.66
C ALA A 14 1.33 5.85 -16.07
N ASP A 15 2.19 5.76 -17.09
CA ASP A 15 1.80 5.75 -18.50
C ASP A 15 0.91 4.53 -18.81
N GLU A 16 1.27 3.34 -18.31
CA GLU A 16 0.46 2.15 -18.54
C GLU A 16 -0.89 2.21 -17.82
N LEU A 17 -0.93 2.70 -16.58
CA LEU A 17 -2.19 2.93 -15.87
C LEU A 17 -3.07 3.96 -16.59
N SER A 18 -2.47 5.02 -17.12
CA SER A 18 -3.18 6.05 -17.90
C SER A 18 -3.75 5.47 -19.22
N LYS A 19 -3.00 4.61 -19.92
CA LYS A 19 -3.49 3.88 -21.11
C LYS A 19 -4.64 2.93 -20.79
N MET A 20 -4.74 2.46 -19.53
CA MET A 20 -5.87 1.66 -19.04
C MET A 20 -7.10 2.52 -18.68
N GLY A 21 -7.04 3.85 -18.86
CA GLY A 21 -8.14 4.79 -18.61
C GLY A 21 -8.22 5.28 -17.17
N HIS A 22 -7.17 5.14 -16.39
CA HIS A 22 -7.11 5.66 -15.03
C HIS A 22 -6.47 7.05 -14.95
N ASN A 23 -6.92 7.86 -14.00
CA ASN A 23 -6.25 9.13 -13.67
C ASN A 23 -5.12 8.84 -12.67
N VAL A 24 -3.89 9.23 -13.01
CA VAL A 24 -2.71 9.00 -12.19
C VAL A 24 -2.18 10.30 -11.62
N ILE A 25 -1.98 10.31 -10.31
CA ILE A 25 -1.46 11.44 -9.54
C ILE A 25 -0.15 11.00 -8.91
N PHE A 26 0.89 11.79 -9.07
CA PHE A 26 2.15 11.51 -8.39
C PHE A 26 2.13 12.00 -6.94
N SER A 27 2.66 11.16 -6.05
CA SER A 27 2.91 11.51 -4.65
C SER A 27 3.84 12.73 -4.51
N ASP A 28 3.87 13.30 -3.32
CA ASP A 28 4.82 14.35 -2.96
C ASP A 28 6.23 13.76 -2.71
N THR A 29 7.21 14.62 -2.46
CA THR A 29 8.55 14.23 -1.97
C THR A 29 8.66 14.61 -0.50
N VAL A 30 8.55 13.64 0.40
CA VAL A 30 8.68 13.85 1.85
C VAL A 30 10.14 13.70 2.24
N LYS A 31 10.87 14.82 2.31
CA LYS A 31 12.32 14.85 2.61
C LYS A 31 12.71 14.28 3.97
N ALA A 32 11.75 14.18 4.90
CA ALA A 32 11.98 13.57 6.19
C ALA A 32 12.21 12.06 6.11
N PHE A 33 11.66 11.39 5.09
CA PHE A 33 11.85 9.94 4.91
C PHE A 33 13.26 9.59 4.42
N PRO A 34 13.70 8.33 4.65
CA PRO A 34 14.87 7.79 3.95
C PRO A 34 14.73 7.97 2.43
N GLN A 35 15.84 8.24 1.75
CA GLN A 35 15.84 8.60 0.34
C GLN A 35 15.05 7.63 -0.58
N PRO A 36 15.11 6.30 -0.39
CA PRO A 36 14.32 5.38 -1.21
C PRO A 36 12.80 5.51 -1.04
N GLU A 37 12.34 5.93 0.14
CA GLU A 37 10.91 5.98 0.51
C GLU A 37 10.25 7.34 0.29
N GLN A 38 11.04 8.39 -0.03
CA GLN A 38 10.57 9.79 -0.05
C GLN A 38 9.34 10.04 -0.92
N VAL A 39 9.12 9.22 -1.93
CA VAL A 39 8.02 9.34 -2.89
C VAL A 39 7.04 8.17 -2.83
N HIS A 40 7.15 7.29 -1.83
CA HIS A 40 6.23 6.16 -1.66
C HIS A 40 4.83 6.65 -1.28
N ALA A 41 3.84 6.32 -2.11
CA ALA A 41 2.47 6.78 -1.90
C ALA A 41 1.84 6.20 -0.62
N ASP A 42 2.09 4.92 -0.35
CA ASP A 42 1.58 4.19 0.82
C ASP A 42 2.15 4.66 2.17
N MET A 43 3.21 5.48 2.12
CA MET A 43 3.77 6.18 3.30
C MET A 43 3.11 7.54 3.53
N GLN A 44 2.53 8.15 2.50
CA GLN A 44 2.10 9.55 2.49
C GLN A 44 0.59 9.70 2.63
N ILE A 45 -0.17 8.70 2.18
CA ILE A 45 -1.62 8.77 2.06
C ILE A 45 -2.25 7.41 2.38
N LEU A 46 -3.32 7.44 3.16
CA LEU A 46 -4.14 6.28 3.50
C LEU A 46 -5.61 6.58 3.24
N THR A 47 -6.29 5.68 2.57
CA THR A 47 -7.75 5.76 2.34
C THR A 47 -8.46 4.71 3.19
N ILE A 48 -9.41 5.16 4.00
CA ILE A 48 -10.30 4.29 4.80
C ILE A 48 -11.74 4.67 4.47
N ASN A 49 -12.49 3.75 3.88
CA ASN A 49 -13.82 4.04 3.37
C ASN A 49 -13.78 5.28 2.46
N ASN A 50 -14.54 6.33 2.80
CA ASN A 50 -14.61 7.58 2.04
C ASN A 50 -13.74 8.70 2.67
N THR A 51 -12.77 8.36 3.51
CA THR A 51 -11.90 9.32 4.19
C THR A 51 -10.46 9.13 3.74
N VAL A 52 -9.81 10.21 3.40
CA VAL A 52 -8.42 10.25 2.96
C VAL A 52 -7.56 10.93 4.03
N PHE A 53 -6.55 10.22 4.52
CA PHE A 53 -5.54 10.75 5.44
C PHE A 53 -4.29 11.09 4.66
N VAL A 54 -3.74 12.29 4.90
CA VAL A 54 -2.53 12.78 4.20
C VAL A 54 -1.56 13.35 5.23
N LEU A 55 -0.27 13.10 5.06
CA LEU A 55 0.78 13.71 5.88
C LEU A 55 0.83 15.22 5.74
N GLN A 56 1.25 15.93 6.79
CA GLN A 56 1.40 17.40 6.77
C GLN A 56 2.34 17.89 5.67
N GLU A 57 3.36 17.11 5.34
CA GLU A 57 4.41 17.46 4.39
C GLU A 57 3.96 17.36 2.92
N CYS A 58 2.81 16.76 2.65
CA CYS A 58 2.32 16.51 1.29
C CYS A 58 1.53 17.71 0.76
N GLU A 59 2.21 18.71 0.25
CA GLU A 59 1.57 19.96 -0.21
C GLU A 59 0.63 19.74 -1.40
N LYS A 60 1.05 18.94 -2.37
CA LYS A 60 0.25 18.61 -3.55
C LYS A 60 -0.97 17.76 -3.20
N LEU A 61 -0.77 16.68 -2.42
CA LEU A 61 -1.86 15.79 -2.07
C LEU A 61 -2.94 16.49 -1.24
N LYS A 62 -2.60 17.46 -0.38
CA LYS A 62 -3.57 18.23 0.40
C LYS A 62 -4.49 19.10 -0.44
N THR A 63 -4.09 19.48 -1.65
CA THR A 63 -4.87 20.39 -2.52
C THR A 63 -5.73 19.67 -3.55
N LEU A 64 -5.71 18.34 -3.59
CA LEU A 64 -6.53 17.59 -4.52
C LEU A 64 -8.01 17.76 -4.19
N PRO A 65 -8.89 17.79 -5.21
CA PRO A 65 -10.32 17.90 -5.02
C PRO A 65 -10.92 16.57 -4.54
N TYR A 66 -10.65 16.23 -3.29
CA TYR A 66 -11.27 15.06 -2.67
C TYR A 66 -12.78 15.29 -2.57
N LYS A 67 -13.56 14.34 -3.10
CA LYS A 67 -15.02 14.38 -3.00
C LYS A 67 -15.53 14.11 -1.60
N GLU A 68 -14.66 13.54 -0.76
CA GLU A 68 -14.96 13.03 0.57
C GLU A 68 -14.09 13.75 1.62
N ASN A 69 -14.07 13.25 2.82
CA ASN A 69 -13.37 13.89 3.93
C ASN A 69 -11.85 13.77 3.81
N LEU A 70 -11.16 14.88 3.72
CA LEU A 70 -9.71 14.96 3.89
C LEU A 70 -9.36 15.22 5.35
N ILE A 71 -8.48 14.38 5.91
CA ILE A 71 -7.90 14.57 7.23
C ILE A 71 -6.38 14.70 7.08
N ILE A 72 -5.84 15.82 7.54
CA ILE A 72 -4.39 16.05 7.58
C ILE A 72 -3.87 15.48 8.90
N CYS A 73 -2.79 14.70 8.85
CA CYS A 73 -2.14 14.16 10.03
C CYS A 73 -1.69 15.26 11.00
N LYS A 74 -1.78 14.98 12.30
CA LYS A 74 -1.35 15.92 13.34
C LYS A 74 0.17 15.92 13.50
N ASN A 75 0.79 14.75 13.41
CA ASN A 75 2.22 14.59 13.58
C ASN A 75 2.96 14.82 12.25
N LYS A 76 4.17 15.33 12.35
CA LYS A 76 5.10 15.37 11.24
C LYS A 76 5.80 14.03 11.10
N ALA A 77 6.05 13.63 9.87
CA ALA A 77 6.84 12.44 9.59
C ALA A 77 8.28 12.62 10.06
N GLY A 78 8.79 11.60 10.74
CA GLY A 78 10.18 11.56 11.20
C GLY A 78 11.10 10.82 10.22
N LYS A 79 12.41 10.91 10.47
CA LYS A 79 13.42 10.24 9.66
C LYS A 79 13.65 8.78 10.05
N LYS A 80 13.40 8.46 11.31
CA LYS A 80 13.69 7.15 11.88
C LYS A 80 12.42 6.37 12.16
N TYR A 81 12.51 5.05 12.02
CA TYR A 81 11.47 4.15 12.47
C TYR A 81 11.27 4.27 14.00
N PRO A 82 10.03 4.34 14.51
CA PRO A 82 8.77 4.22 13.79
C PRO A 82 8.13 5.56 13.39
N GLU A 83 8.83 6.68 13.46
CA GLU A 83 8.29 8.02 13.18
C GLU A 83 7.94 8.23 11.69
N ASN A 84 8.48 7.40 10.79
CA ASN A 84 8.23 7.46 9.35
C ASN A 84 6.98 6.69 8.89
N ILE A 85 6.35 5.89 9.76
CA ILE A 85 5.24 5.00 9.36
C ILE A 85 3.85 5.45 9.87
N LEU A 86 3.63 6.74 10.06
CA LEU A 86 2.41 7.33 10.65
C LEU A 86 1.11 6.87 9.97
N LEU A 87 1.14 6.59 8.66
CA LEU A 87 0.02 6.16 7.82
C LEU A 87 0.22 4.78 7.18
N ASN A 88 1.34 4.10 7.42
CA ASN A 88 1.60 2.79 6.80
C ASN A 88 0.87 1.65 7.53
N PHE A 89 -0.43 1.82 7.65
CA PHE A 89 -1.35 0.85 8.25
C PHE A 89 -2.12 0.11 7.17
N LEU A 90 -2.38 -1.17 7.42
CA LEU A 90 -3.21 -2.00 6.56
C LEU A 90 -4.67 -1.91 7.00
N PHE A 91 -5.52 -1.28 6.18
CA PHE A 91 -6.97 -1.34 6.38
C PHE A 91 -7.53 -2.57 5.65
N PHE A 92 -8.05 -3.51 6.40
CA PHE A 92 -8.52 -4.79 5.88
C PHE A 92 -9.73 -5.28 6.68
N ASN A 93 -10.82 -5.64 5.99
CA ASN A 93 -12.05 -6.17 6.59
C ASN A 93 -12.56 -5.33 7.78
N ASN A 94 -12.65 -4.01 7.60
CA ASN A 94 -13.08 -3.02 8.60
C ASN A 94 -12.22 -2.98 9.89
N LYS A 95 -10.97 -3.44 9.82
CA LYS A 95 -9.98 -3.32 10.89
C LYS A 95 -8.72 -2.63 10.38
N LEU A 96 -7.99 -2.00 11.27
CA LEU A 96 -6.72 -1.32 10.98
C LEU A 96 -5.57 -2.06 11.65
N TYR A 97 -4.68 -2.66 10.87
CA TYR A 97 -3.52 -3.41 11.36
C TYR A 97 -2.24 -2.60 11.20
N GLY A 98 -1.40 -2.58 12.21
CA GLY A 98 -0.10 -1.91 12.17
C GLY A 98 0.51 -1.73 13.55
N LYS A 99 1.62 -0.99 13.61
CA LYS A 99 2.30 -0.67 14.85
C LYS A 99 1.60 0.48 15.57
N VAL A 100 0.73 0.18 16.52
CA VAL A 100 -0.13 1.17 17.20
C VAL A 100 0.66 2.31 17.85
N SER A 101 1.89 2.05 18.33
CA SER A 101 2.73 3.11 18.90
C SER A 101 3.16 4.20 17.90
N ALA A 102 2.99 3.96 16.60
CA ALA A 102 3.34 4.90 15.54
C ALA A 102 2.12 5.61 14.92
N ILE A 103 0.90 5.22 15.30
CA ILE A 103 -0.31 5.75 14.66
C ILE A 103 -0.45 7.26 14.86
N ASP A 104 -0.78 7.98 13.79
CA ASP A 104 -1.11 9.40 13.91
C ASP A 104 -2.37 9.60 14.79
N PRO A 105 -2.38 10.59 15.70
CA PRO A 105 -3.53 10.84 16.59
C PRO A 105 -4.85 11.11 15.87
N THR A 106 -4.82 11.67 14.64
CA THR A 106 -6.04 11.91 13.86
C THR A 106 -6.62 10.61 13.31
N LEU A 107 -5.74 9.72 12.83
CA LEU A 107 -6.12 8.38 12.38
C LEU A 107 -6.68 7.54 13.55
N TYR A 108 -6.01 7.57 14.70
CA TYR A 108 -6.48 6.88 15.90
C TYR A 108 -7.90 7.34 16.30
N LYS A 109 -8.10 8.66 16.41
CA LYS A 109 -9.41 9.24 16.75
C LYS A 109 -10.50 8.88 15.75
N TYR A 110 -10.17 8.86 14.46
CA TYR A 110 -11.10 8.46 13.42
C TYR A 110 -11.53 7.00 13.60
N CYS A 111 -10.59 6.09 13.83
CA CYS A 111 -10.89 4.68 14.05
C CYS A 111 -11.82 4.49 15.27
N VAL A 112 -11.51 5.12 16.39
CA VAL A 112 -12.37 5.06 17.61
C VAL A 112 -13.77 5.61 17.32
N LYS A 113 -13.87 6.75 16.63
CA LYS A 113 -15.18 7.36 16.30
C LYS A 113 -16.05 6.51 15.36
N ASN A 114 -15.44 5.70 14.52
CA ASN A 114 -16.13 4.90 13.50
C ASN A 114 -16.16 3.40 13.83
N ASP A 115 -15.88 3.02 15.07
CA ASP A 115 -15.87 1.63 15.55
C ASP A 115 -14.97 0.70 14.71
N ILE A 116 -13.82 1.25 14.23
CA ILE A 116 -12.80 0.49 13.53
C ILE A 116 -11.81 -0.06 14.55
N GLU A 117 -11.76 -1.39 14.68
CA GLU A 117 -10.81 -2.06 15.56
C GLU A 117 -9.37 -1.82 15.08
N ILE A 118 -8.49 -1.44 16.01
CA ILE A 118 -7.06 -1.26 15.73
C ILE A 118 -6.30 -2.46 16.30
N VAL A 119 -5.71 -3.25 15.41
CA VAL A 119 -4.96 -4.47 15.75
C VAL A 119 -3.48 -4.16 15.74
N ASN A 120 -2.83 -4.27 16.91
CA ASN A 120 -1.38 -4.09 17.00
C ASN A 120 -0.63 -5.30 16.45
N ILE A 121 0.29 -5.05 15.51
CA ILE A 121 1.23 -6.04 14.99
C ILE A 121 2.66 -5.52 15.08
N ASN A 122 3.64 -6.43 15.03
CA ASN A 122 5.05 -6.04 15.12
C ASN A 122 5.60 -5.42 13.84
N GLN A 123 4.94 -5.64 12.68
CA GLN A 123 5.32 -5.04 11.41
C GLN A 123 4.83 -3.60 11.32
N GLY A 124 5.76 -2.66 11.19
CA GLY A 124 5.44 -1.24 11.05
C GLY A 124 5.08 -0.83 9.62
N TYR A 125 5.63 -1.51 8.63
CA TYR A 125 5.32 -1.30 7.21
C TYR A 125 4.17 -2.23 6.77
N ALA A 126 3.06 -2.24 7.52
CA ALA A 126 1.99 -3.21 7.30
C ALA A 126 1.33 -3.09 5.92
N ARG A 127 1.13 -1.87 5.45
CA ARG A 127 0.56 -1.59 4.12
C ARG A 127 1.50 -2.00 3.00
N CYS A 128 2.78 -1.60 3.08
CA CYS A 128 3.80 -1.98 2.10
C CYS A 128 4.00 -3.51 2.05
N SER A 129 3.89 -4.18 3.18
CA SER A 129 4.15 -5.63 3.29
C SER A 129 3.00 -6.51 2.79
N THR A 130 1.84 -5.92 2.38
CA THR A 130 0.64 -6.71 2.11
C THR A 130 -0.02 -6.34 0.79
N LEU A 131 -0.20 -7.32 -0.09
CA LEU A 131 -1.11 -7.23 -1.23
C LEU A 131 -2.48 -7.74 -0.82
N ILE A 132 -3.49 -6.86 -0.85
CA ILE A 132 -4.89 -7.22 -0.61
C ILE A 132 -5.51 -7.67 -1.93
N LEU A 133 -6.09 -8.87 -1.98
CA LEU A 133 -6.85 -9.36 -3.13
C LEU A 133 -8.33 -9.01 -3.03
N ASN A 134 -8.92 -9.24 -1.86
CA ASN A 134 -10.30 -8.87 -1.53
C ASN A 134 -10.42 -8.72 0.00
N ASN A 135 -11.65 -8.60 0.54
CA ASN A 135 -11.89 -8.43 1.98
C ASN A 135 -11.62 -9.68 2.84
N ARG A 136 -11.19 -10.80 2.25
CA ARG A 136 -10.90 -12.07 2.93
C ARG A 136 -9.58 -12.70 2.53
N THR A 137 -8.89 -12.16 1.53
CA THR A 137 -7.71 -12.80 0.96
C THR A 137 -6.58 -11.80 0.79
N ALA A 138 -5.40 -12.16 1.27
CA ALA A 138 -4.19 -11.33 1.17
C ALA A 138 -2.94 -12.17 0.87
N VAL A 139 -1.88 -11.48 0.43
CA VAL A 139 -0.55 -12.05 0.20
C VAL A 139 0.47 -11.22 0.99
N THR A 140 1.34 -11.86 1.74
CA THR A 140 2.41 -11.19 2.50
C THR A 140 3.63 -12.09 2.66
N ALA A 141 4.81 -11.50 2.87
CA ALA A 141 6.00 -12.22 3.30
C ALA A 141 6.21 -12.15 4.84
N ASP A 142 5.35 -11.43 5.57
CA ASP A 142 5.47 -11.20 7.01
C ASP A 142 4.57 -12.16 7.79
N ILE A 143 5.19 -13.00 8.64
CA ILE A 143 4.49 -14.00 9.45
C ILE A 143 3.57 -13.35 10.51
N SER A 144 3.93 -12.17 11.03
CA SER A 144 3.11 -11.50 12.04
C SER A 144 1.81 -10.94 11.45
N ILE A 145 1.89 -10.43 10.22
CA ILE A 145 0.71 -10.01 9.45
C ILE A 145 -0.16 -11.23 9.12
N LYS A 146 0.44 -12.30 8.56
CA LYS A 146 -0.28 -13.53 8.27
C LYS A 146 -1.08 -14.01 9.48
N ASN A 147 -0.41 -14.19 10.62
CA ASN A 147 -1.04 -14.70 11.83
C ASN A 147 -2.18 -13.79 12.33
N ALA A 148 -2.01 -12.46 12.25
CA ALA A 148 -3.04 -11.52 12.65
C ALA A 148 -4.28 -11.59 11.74
N LEU A 149 -4.08 -11.63 10.43
CA LEU A 149 -5.18 -11.70 9.46
C LEU A 149 -5.91 -13.05 9.51
N GLU A 150 -5.17 -14.17 9.65
CA GLU A 150 -5.77 -15.50 9.77
C GLU A 150 -6.58 -15.67 11.06
N LYS A 151 -6.14 -15.05 12.15
CA LYS A 151 -6.91 -15.02 13.41
C LYS A 151 -8.27 -14.35 13.21
N ASP A 152 -8.36 -13.39 12.30
CA ASP A 152 -9.59 -12.70 11.93
C ASP A 152 -10.33 -13.37 10.74
N GLY A 153 -9.96 -14.60 10.38
CA GLY A 153 -10.64 -15.45 9.40
C GLY A 153 -10.26 -15.20 7.93
N ALA A 154 -9.16 -14.50 7.67
CA ALA A 154 -8.69 -14.30 6.31
C ALA A 154 -7.91 -15.53 5.80
N GLU A 155 -7.94 -15.73 4.47
CA GLU A 155 -7.03 -16.62 3.75
C GLU A 155 -5.76 -15.83 3.39
N VAL A 156 -4.59 -16.25 3.88
CA VAL A 156 -3.35 -15.52 3.65
C VAL A 156 -2.28 -16.42 3.02
N LEU A 157 -1.84 -16.07 1.82
CA LEU A 157 -0.69 -16.69 1.19
C LEU A 157 0.60 -16.07 1.75
N LEU A 158 1.40 -16.88 2.44
CA LEU A 158 2.75 -16.50 2.84
C LEU A 158 3.72 -16.79 1.68
N ILE A 159 4.45 -15.76 1.25
CA ILE A 159 5.45 -15.85 0.19
C ILE A 159 6.87 -15.70 0.76
N SER A 160 7.89 -16.06 -0.02
CA SER A 160 9.29 -15.73 0.32
C SER A 160 9.55 -14.23 0.22
N SER A 161 10.48 -13.72 1.01
CA SER A 161 11.06 -12.39 0.87
C SER A 161 12.31 -12.44 -0.02
N GLY A 162 12.72 -11.29 -0.60
CA GLY A 162 14.01 -11.16 -1.26
C GLY A 162 13.98 -10.85 -2.75
N ASP A 163 12.92 -11.19 -3.48
CA ASP A 163 12.87 -11.11 -4.95
C ASP A 163 12.15 -9.85 -5.47
N ILE A 164 12.01 -8.84 -4.63
CA ILE A 164 11.39 -7.55 -4.97
C ILE A 164 12.45 -6.46 -4.82
N LYS A 165 12.73 -5.74 -5.89
CA LYS A 165 13.74 -4.67 -5.88
C LYS A 165 13.23 -3.46 -5.10
N LEU A 166 14.07 -2.94 -4.20
CA LEU A 166 13.94 -1.62 -3.59
C LEU A 166 15.32 -0.99 -3.51
N GLU A 167 15.52 0.13 -4.16
CA GLU A 167 16.82 0.80 -4.20
C GLU A 167 17.27 1.20 -2.77
N GLY A 168 18.51 0.85 -2.40
CA GLY A 168 19.05 1.16 -1.07
C GLY A 168 18.67 0.19 0.04
N TYR A 169 17.92 -0.88 -0.27
CA TYR A 169 17.58 -1.97 0.65
C TYR A 169 17.87 -3.33 0.01
N ASP A 170 18.02 -4.35 0.83
CA ASP A 170 18.25 -5.72 0.35
C ASP A 170 17.07 -6.24 -0.47
N TYR A 171 15.85 -5.86 -0.09
CA TYR A 171 14.62 -6.19 -0.83
C TYR A 171 13.48 -5.22 -0.47
N GLY A 172 12.47 -5.20 -1.32
CA GLY A 172 11.21 -4.47 -1.12
C GLY A 172 10.05 -5.38 -0.70
N PHE A 173 8.88 -4.80 -0.59
CA PHE A 173 7.67 -5.47 -0.12
C PHE A 173 6.65 -5.69 -1.23
N ILE A 174 5.86 -6.77 -1.10
CA ILE A 174 4.86 -7.16 -2.11
C ILE A 174 3.74 -6.11 -2.27
N GLY A 175 3.27 -5.49 -1.19
CA GLY A 175 2.27 -4.42 -1.25
C GLY A 175 2.80 -3.13 -1.84
N GLY A 176 4.11 -2.85 -1.66
CA GLY A 176 4.80 -1.75 -2.33
C GLY A 176 5.08 -2.00 -3.81
N ALA A 177 5.15 -3.28 -4.22
CA ALA A 177 5.38 -3.70 -5.61
C ALA A 177 4.08 -4.03 -6.37
N SER A 178 2.90 -3.78 -5.77
CA SER A 178 1.62 -4.16 -6.35
C SER A 178 0.45 -3.35 -5.79
N GLY A 179 -0.76 -3.63 -6.27
CA GLY A 179 -1.99 -3.17 -5.66
C GLY A 179 -3.23 -3.37 -6.52
N LYS A 180 -4.40 -3.16 -5.93
CA LYS A 180 -5.69 -3.28 -6.62
C LYS A 180 -6.02 -2.00 -7.40
N ILE A 181 -6.48 -2.16 -8.62
CA ILE A 181 -7.01 -1.06 -9.43
C ILE A 181 -8.53 -1.17 -9.64
N SER A 182 -9.09 -2.35 -9.43
CA SER A 182 -10.55 -2.59 -9.40
C SER A 182 -10.86 -3.73 -8.43
N ASP A 183 -12.13 -4.08 -8.27
CA ASP A 183 -12.53 -5.18 -7.38
C ASP A 183 -11.98 -6.54 -7.82
N ASN A 184 -11.74 -6.70 -9.11
CA ASN A 184 -11.27 -7.95 -9.73
C ASN A 184 -9.93 -7.82 -10.48
N THR A 185 -9.15 -6.75 -10.26
CA THR A 185 -7.87 -6.57 -10.96
C THR A 185 -6.79 -6.08 -10.00
N VAL A 186 -5.67 -6.77 -9.99
CA VAL A 186 -4.42 -6.34 -9.35
C VAL A 186 -3.36 -6.03 -10.39
N VAL A 187 -2.51 -5.05 -10.11
CA VAL A 187 -1.35 -4.71 -10.91
C VAL A 187 -0.07 -5.04 -10.16
N PHE A 188 0.98 -5.40 -10.88
CA PHE A 188 2.35 -5.51 -10.36
C PHE A 188 3.26 -4.51 -11.08
N PHE A 189 4.13 -3.88 -10.35
CA PHE A 189 5.11 -2.93 -10.84
C PHE A 189 6.40 -3.64 -11.27
N GLY A 190 6.46 -4.06 -12.53
CA GLY A 190 7.53 -4.89 -13.08
C GLY A 190 7.17 -6.38 -13.14
N ASN A 191 8.13 -7.19 -13.60
CA ASN A 191 7.92 -8.60 -13.94
C ASN A 191 7.71 -9.50 -12.71
N ALA A 192 6.47 -9.62 -12.26
CA ALA A 192 6.10 -10.52 -11.17
C ALA A 192 6.31 -12.01 -11.49
N GLU A 193 6.37 -12.41 -12.78
CA GLU A 193 6.57 -13.80 -13.17
C GLU A 193 7.95 -14.34 -12.75
N MET A 194 8.91 -13.44 -12.47
CA MET A 194 10.23 -13.82 -11.99
C MET A 194 10.26 -14.10 -10.48
N HIS A 195 9.22 -13.74 -9.73
CA HIS A 195 9.14 -14.03 -8.30
C HIS A 195 8.90 -15.53 -8.06
N PRO A 196 9.67 -16.21 -7.18
CA PRO A 196 9.55 -17.66 -6.94
C PRO A 196 8.15 -18.13 -6.59
N CYS A 197 7.39 -17.30 -5.86
CA CYS A 197 6.01 -17.61 -5.47
C CYS A 197 4.95 -17.14 -6.47
N TYR A 198 5.33 -16.69 -7.68
CA TYR A 198 4.36 -16.15 -8.65
C TYR A 198 3.26 -17.14 -9.01
N SER A 199 3.60 -18.42 -9.20
CA SER A 199 2.61 -19.47 -9.52
C SER A 199 1.54 -19.58 -8.44
N SER A 200 1.93 -19.55 -7.16
CA SER A 200 0.99 -19.59 -6.03
C SER A 200 0.13 -18.33 -5.93
N ILE A 201 0.73 -17.15 -6.19
CA ILE A 201 -0.02 -15.88 -6.26
C ILE A 201 -1.05 -15.94 -7.38
N LYS A 202 -0.66 -16.41 -8.57
CA LYS A 202 -1.55 -16.55 -9.73
C LYS A 202 -2.70 -17.51 -9.46
N GLU A 203 -2.42 -18.65 -8.86
CA GLU A 203 -3.45 -19.63 -8.47
C GLU A 203 -4.45 -19.02 -7.48
N LEU A 204 -3.96 -18.33 -6.45
CA LEU A 204 -4.82 -17.64 -5.47
C LEU A 204 -5.67 -16.54 -6.13
N CYS A 205 -5.11 -15.77 -7.07
CA CYS A 205 -5.84 -14.76 -7.83
C CYS A 205 -6.94 -15.42 -8.69
N LEU A 206 -6.63 -16.50 -9.39
CA LEU A 206 -7.61 -17.24 -10.21
C LEU A 206 -8.76 -17.81 -9.35
N LYS A 207 -8.45 -18.42 -8.21
CA LYS A 207 -9.44 -18.90 -7.22
C LYS A 207 -10.40 -17.79 -6.80
N ASN A 208 -9.90 -16.58 -6.67
CA ASN A 208 -10.67 -15.39 -6.23
C ASN A 208 -11.22 -14.55 -7.41
N LYS A 209 -11.13 -15.04 -8.65
CA LYS A 209 -11.58 -14.35 -9.88
C LYS A 209 -10.93 -12.97 -10.05
N ILE A 210 -9.64 -12.87 -9.74
CA ILE A 210 -8.85 -11.66 -9.87
C ILE A 210 -7.91 -11.77 -11.05
N GLU A 211 -7.97 -10.80 -11.95
CA GLU A 211 -7.06 -10.66 -13.08
C GLU A 211 -5.74 -10.04 -12.59
N ILE A 212 -4.63 -10.57 -13.08
CA ILE A 212 -3.30 -10.00 -12.88
C ILE A 212 -2.89 -9.20 -14.10
N LYS A 213 -2.47 -7.96 -13.90
CA LYS A 213 -1.81 -7.10 -14.91
C LYS A 213 -0.38 -6.82 -14.47
N ILE A 214 0.58 -7.06 -15.35
CA ILE A 214 1.99 -6.77 -15.12
C ILE A 214 2.33 -5.51 -15.91
N LEU A 215 2.65 -4.44 -15.19
CA LEU A 215 3.05 -3.16 -15.79
C LEU A 215 4.55 -3.18 -16.09
N CYS A 216 4.96 -2.66 -17.25
CA CYS A 216 6.37 -2.58 -17.67
C CYS A 216 7.11 -3.92 -17.47
N LYS A 217 6.61 -4.98 -18.09
CA LYS A 217 7.10 -6.38 -17.92
C LYS A 217 8.60 -6.58 -18.18
N ASN A 218 9.25 -5.67 -18.88
CA ASN A 218 10.70 -5.67 -19.10
C ASN A 218 11.53 -5.16 -17.91
N MET A 219 10.89 -4.66 -16.87
CA MET A 219 11.54 -4.22 -15.62
C MET A 219 11.46 -5.31 -14.55
N PRO A 220 12.41 -5.37 -13.60
CA PRO A 220 12.28 -6.24 -12.43
C PRO A 220 11.07 -5.83 -11.58
N LEU A 221 10.47 -6.78 -10.86
CA LEU A 221 9.44 -6.48 -9.86
C LEU A 221 10.01 -5.51 -8.83
N THR A 222 9.39 -4.34 -8.68
CA THR A 222 9.99 -3.23 -7.93
C THR A 222 8.97 -2.64 -6.94
N ASP A 223 9.41 -2.49 -5.71
CA ASP A 223 8.67 -1.72 -4.69
C ASP A 223 8.83 -0.23 -4.99
N VAL A 224 7.72 0.41 -5.30
CA VAL A 224 7.62 1.85 -5.59
C VAL A 224 6.69 2.58 -4.59
N GLY A 225 6.35 1.91 -3.48
CA GLY A 225 5.39 2.42 -2.50
C GLY A 225 3.94 2.19 -2.89
N GLY A 226 3.70 1.14 -3.68
CA GLY A 226 2.37 0.67 -4.05
C GLY A 226 1.52 1.67 -4.83
N ILE A 227 0.22 1.42 -4.80
CA ILE A 227 -0.81 2.27 -5.41
C ILE A 227 -1.90 2.55 -4.38
N VAL A 228 -2.34 3.79 -4.27
CA VAL A 228 -3.43 4.20 -3.38
C VAL A 228 -4.59 4.70 -4.21
N LYS A 229 -5.72 3.99 -4.15
CA LYS A 229 -6.96 4.41 -4.81
C LYS A 229 -7.59 5.55 -4.01
N LEU A 230 -7.99 6.61 -4.71
CA LEU A 230 -8.69 7.76 -4.11
C LEU A 230 -10.22 7.58 -4.19
N PHE A 231 -10.72 7.23 -5.39
CA PHE A 231 -12.15 7.09 -5.67
C PHE A 231 -12.39 6.03 -6.74
#